data_e30032166eb21fc3def93a000b361688
#
_entry.id   e30032166eb21fc3def93a000b361688
#
_cell.length_a   1.000
_cell.length_b   1.000
_cell.length_c   1.000
_cell.angle_alpha   90.00
_cell.angle_beta   90.00
_cell.angle_gamma   90.00
#
_symmetry.space_group_name_H-M   'P 1'
#
loop_
_entity.id
_entity.type
_entity.pdbx_description
1 polymer ?
#
loop_
_entity_poly.entity_id
_entity_poly.type
_entity_poly.pdbx_seq_one_letter_code
_entity_poly.pdbx_strand_id
1 'polypeptide(L)'
;MKRLTTLLILLITISFLGACSTNSSDKEKENQLIIGIDDAFAPMGFRDEDNEIVGFDIDLAKAVIEEMGKEAVFQPIDWGSKETELQSGRIDLIWNGYTVTEERKEKVLFTEPYLANSQVVAILKDSDIKSLSDLAGKSLGLQAQSSASNALNSSDIASEIKDVTEFKTNVLALQDLENGRVDAVVIDEVVIDYYMTIKPDTYKVLDESLAPELYAVGVKKDNNELLEEVQKAMDEVIANGTAAEISEKWFGENKILN
;
A
#
# COMPACT_ATOMS: atom_id res chain seq x y z
N MET A 1 44.08 1.15 -62.36
CA MET A 1 43.11 0.16 -61.88
C MET A 1 43.44 -0.42 -60.50
N LYS A 2 44.62 -0.17 -59.89
CA LYS A 2 45.03 -0.74 -58.56
C LYS A 2 44.66 0.15 -57.37
N ARG A 3 44.13 1.36 -57.55
CA ARG A 3 43.77 2.29 -56.43
C ARG A 3 42.27 2.30 -56.09
N LEU A 4 41.43 1.68 -56.92
CA LEU A 4 39.98 1.67 -56.71
C LEU A 4 39.51 0.45 -55.90
N THR A 5 40.30 -0.65 -55.90
CA THR A 5 40.01 -1.87 -55.15
C THR A 5 40.34 -1.77 -53.65
N THR A 6 41.25 -0.87 -53.26
CA THR A 6 41.64 -0.69 -51.87
C THR A 6 40.66 0.16 -51.08
N LEU A 7 39.84 1.02 -51.75
CA LEU A 7 38.83 1.83 -51.09
C LEU A 7 37.51 1.06 -50.79
N LEU A 8 37.26 -0.03 -51.53
CA LEU A 8 36.05 -0.83 -51.39
C LEU A 8 36.15 -1.85 -50.22
N ILE A 9 37.36 -2.22 -49.80
CA ILE A 9 37.60 -3.16 -48.71
C ILE A 9 37.54 -2.44 -47.35
N LEU A 10 37.79 -1.14 -47.29
CA LEU A 10 37.75 -0.36 -46.03
C LEU A 10 36.32 0.05 -45.61
N LEU A 11 35.32 -0.09 -46.49
CA LEU A 11 33.92 0.28 -46.20
C LEU A 11 33.07 -0.88 -45.62
N ILE A 12 33.58 -2.11 -45.64
CA ILE A 12 32.85 -3.32 -45.17
C ILE A 12 33.17 -3.69 -43.74
N THR A 13 34.18 -3.11 -43.10
CA THR A 13 34.62 -3.47 -41.74
C THR A 13 34.00 -2.59 -40.62
N ILE A 14 33.13 -1.63 -40.94
CA ILE A 14 32.51 -0.74 -39.91
C ILE A 14 31.07 -1.17 -39.54
N SER A 15 30.52 -2.22 -40.16
CA SER A 15 29.10 -2.61 -39.93
C SER A 15 28.87 -3.70 -38.88
N PHE A 16 29.86 -4.06 -38.05
CA PHE A 16 29.70 -5.15 -37.08
C PHE A 16 29.87 -4.78 -35.58
N LEU A 17 29.77 -3.49 -35.22
CA LEU A 17 29.90 -3.03 -33.83
C LEU A 17 28.61 -2.39 -33.28
N GLY A 18 27.45 -2.73 -33.82
CA GLY A 18 26.16 -2.16 -33.42
C GLY A 18 25.11 -3.13 -32.90
N ALA A 19 25.51 -4.28 -32.35
CA ALA A 19 24.54 -5.30 -31.89
C ALA A 19 24.89 -5.94 -30.55
N CYS A 20 25.02 -5.15 -29.48
CA CYS A 20 25.04 -5.67 -28.10
C CYS A 20 24.77 -4.54 -27.10
N SER A 21 23.61 -3.86 -27.18
CA SER A 21 23.22 -2.88 -26.17
C SER A 21 21.73 -2.90 -25.78
N THR A 22 20.98 -3.87 -26.29
CA THR A 22 19.52 -3.93 -26.00
C THR A 22 19.12 -5.03 -25.02
N ASN A 23 20.06 -5.88 -24.58
CA ASN A 23 19.71 -7.05 -23.74
C ASN A 23 19.89 -6.86 -22.24
N SER A 24 20.50 -5.77 -21.75
CA SER A 24 20.67 -5.58 -20.31
C SER A 24 19.48 -4.89 -19.65
N SER A 25 18.93 -3.86 -20.30
CA SER A 25 17.79 -3.12 -19.75
C SER A 25 16.47 -3.89 -19.78
N ASP A 26 16.30 -4.79 -20.76
CA ASP A 26 15.10 -5.63 -20.83
C ASP A 26 15.17 -6.77 -19.79
N LYS A 27 16.34 -7.36 -19.57
CA LYS A 27 16.54 -8.37 -18.53
C LYS A 27 16.46 -7.81 -17.11
N GLU A 28 16.86 -6.56 -16.88
CA GLU A 28 16.70 -5.90 -15.59
C GLU A 28 15.21 -5.67 -15.29
N LYS A 29 14.41 -5.28 -16.28
CA LYS A 29 12.96 -5.09 -16.14
C LYS A 29 12.20 -6.39 -15.91
N GLU A 30 12.61 -7.49 -16.55
CA GLU A 30 12.01 -8.82 -16.35
C GLU A 30 12.21 -9.38 -14.93
N ASN A 31 13.24 -8.89 -14.20
CA ASN A 31 13.57 -9.35 -12.85
C ASN A 31 13.03 -8.44 -11.75
N GLN A 32 12.24 -7.41 -12.07
CA GLN A 32 11.67 -6.47 -11.12
C GLN A 32 10.16 -6.60 -11.03
N LEU A 33 9.59 -6.39 -9.85
CA LEU A 33 8.17 -6.18 -9.65
C LEU A 33 7.94 -4.80 -9.06
N ILE A 34 7.08 -4.01 -9.74
CA ILE A 34 6.74 -2.65 -9.34
C ILE A 34 5.54 -2.70 -8.41
N ILE A 35 5.72 -2.25 -7.18
CA ILE A 35 4.72 -2.29 -6.12
C ILE A 35 4.19 -0.88 -5.88
N GLY A 36 2.90 -0.66 -6.11
CA GLY A 36 2.22 0.60 -5.84
C GLY A 36 1.92 0.76 -4.36
N ILE A 37 2.35 1.89 -3.79
CA ILE A 37 2.21 2.21 -2.37
C ILE A 37 1.66 3.62 -2.16
N ASP A 38 1.03 3.87 -1.00
CA ASP A 38 0.84 5.20 -0.42
C ASP A 38 2.01 5.48 0.53
N ASP A 39 2.95 6.35 0.15
CA ASP A 39 4.15 6.66 0.95
C ASP A 39 3.89 7.59 2.15
N ALA A 40 2.64 7.68 2.60
CA ALA A 40 2.19 8.39 3.80
C ALA A 40 1.27 7.53 4.70
N PHE A 41 1.38 6.19 4.63
CA PHE A 41 0.52 5.23 5.33
C PHE A 41 1.31 4.42 6.37
N ALA A 42 1.91 5.11 7.35
CA ALA A 42 2.66 4.46 8.44
C ALA A 42 1.72 3.63 9.34
N PRO A 43 2.14 2.44 9.83
CA PRO A 43 3.48 1.83 9.69
C PRO A 43 3.62 0.90 8.49
N MET A 44 2.63 0.81 7.58
CA MET A 44 2.61 -0.14 6.47
C MET A 44 3.62 0.22 5.37
N GLY A 45 3.51 1.44 4.81
CA GLY A 45 4.45 2.00 3.84
C GLY A 45 4.50 3.52 3.99
N PHE A 46 5.68 4.08 4.24
CA PHE A 46 5.82 5.52 4.45
C PHE A 46 7.26 5.98 4.23
N ARG A 47 7.46 7.31 4.22
CA ARG A 47 8.80 7.89 4.22
C ARG A 47 9.26 8.20 5.63
N ASP A 48 10.46 7.73 5.97
CA ASP A 48 11.12 8.06 7.23
C ASP A 48 11.77 9.45 7.21
N GLU A 49 12.53 9.79 8.26
CA GLU A 49 13.21 11.08 8.40
C GLU A 49 14.31 11.29 7.35
N ASP A 50 14.89 10.22 6.80
CA ASP A 50 15.89 10.24 5.74
C ASP A 50 15.23 10.22 4.33
N ASN A 51 13.89 10.30 4.27
CA ASN A 51 13.08 10.23 3.06
C ASN A 51 13.15 8.88 2.33
N GLU A 52 13.58 7.82 3.02
CA GLU A 52 13.57 6.46 2.52
C GLU A 52 12.18 5.83 2.68
N ILE A 53 11.81 4.95 1.74
CA ILE A 53 10.55 4.21 1.82
C ILE A 53 10.75 3.01 2.74
N VAL A 54 10.01 3.01 3.85
CA VAL A 54 10.07 2.00 4.91
C VAL A 54 8.68 1.59 5.36
N GLY A 55 8.56 0.50 6.11
CA GLY A 55 7.29 0.07 6.69
C GLY A 55 7.18 -1.45 6.77
N PHE A 56 6.12 -1.90 7.44
CA PHE A 56 5.81 -3.32 7.59
C PHE A 56 5.59 -3.99 6.23
N ASP A 57 4.73 -3.42 5.38
CA ASP A 57 4.45 -3.94 4.04
C ASP A 57 5.67 -3.84 3.11
N ILE A 58 6.52 -2.82 3.32
CA ILE A 58 7.75 -2.66 2.55
C ILE A 58 8.74 -3.81 2.85
N ASP A 59 8.93 -4.12 4.14
CA ASP A 59 9.83 -5.19 4.55
C ASP A 59 9.26 -6.56 4.16
N LEU A 60 7.95 -6.78 4.34
CA LEU A 60 7.29 -8.03 3.96
C LEU A 60 7.34 -8.25 2.44
N ALA A 61 7.03 -7.22 1.65
CA ALA A 61 7.11 -7.29 0.20
C ALA A 61 8.54 -7.57 -0.29
N LYS A 62 9.57 -6.93 0.30
CA LYS A 62 10.97 -7.23 -0.02
C LYS A 62 11.28 -8.71 0.21
N ALA A 63 10.91 -9.26 1.36
CA ALA A 63 11.16 -10.66 1.69
C ALA A 63 10.47 -11.62 0.73
N VAL A 64 9.20 -11.36 0.39
CA VAL A 64 8.42 -12.19 -0.53
C VAL A 64 8.96 -12.12 -1.97
N ILE A 65 9.29 -10.93 -2.45
CA ILE A 65 9.79 -10.76 -3.82
C ILE A 65 11.23 -11.32 -3.95
N GLU A 66 12.05 -11.23 -2.90
CA GLU A 66 13.36 -11.88 -2.84
C GLU A 66 13.25 -13.42 -2.86
N GLU A 67 12.26 -14.01 -2.17
CA GLU A 67 11.96 -15.45 -2.22
C GLU A 67 11.59 -15.91 -3.65
N MET A 68 10.94 -15.03 -4.44
CA MET A 68 10.69 -15.27 -5.88
C MET A 68 11.95 -15.13 -6.75
N GLY A 69 13.10 -14.74 -6.18
CA GLY A 69 14.33 -14.43 -6.92
C GLY A 69 14.26 -13.16 -7.75
N LYS A 70 13.38 -12.23 -7.40
CA LYS A 70 13.14 -10.95 -8.07
C LYS A 70 13.50 -9.76 -7.16
N GLU A 71 13.46 -8.55 -7.70
CA GLU A 71 13.70 -7.29 -6.99
C GLU A 71 12.40 -6.51 -6.82
N ALA A 72 12.11 -6.06 -5.60
CA ALA A 72 10.97 -5.20 -5.30
C ALA A 72 11.31 -3.72 -5.60
N VAL A 73 10.50 -3.06 -6.43
CA VAL A 73 10.59 -1.64 -6.73
C VAL A 73 9.34 -0.95 -6.20
N PHE A 74 9.48 -0.07 -5.22
CA PHE A 74 8.35 0.65 -4.62
C PHE A 74 8.08 1.95 -5.37
N GLN A 75 6.85 2.08 -5.87
CA GLN A 75 6.39 3.26 -6.60
C GLN A 75 5.28 3.96 -5.82
N PRO A 76 5.54 5.15 -5.25
CA PRO A 76 4.49 5.98 -4.68
C PRO A 76 3.45 6.34 -5.73
N ILE A 77 2.18 6.15 -5.40
CA ILE A 77 1.04 6.44 -6.26
C ILE A 77 0.00 7.29 -5.51
N ASP A 78 -0.89 7.91 -6.25
CA ASP A 78 -2.12 8.44 -5.68
C ASP A 78 -3.05 7.27 -5.34
N TRP A 79 -3.44 7.13 -4.07
CA TRP A 79 -4.25 5.99 -3.62
C TRP A 79 -5.60 5.89 -4.33
N GLY A 80 -6.15 7.02 -4.76
CA GLY A 80 -7.38 7.05 -5.57
C GLY A 80 -7.23 6.43 -6.96
N SER A 81 -6.01 6.26 -7.46
CA SER A 81 -5.74 5.71 -8.79
C SER A 81 -5.17 4.29 -8.79
N LYS A 82 -5.02 3.64 -7.64
CA LYS A 82 -4.31 2.36 -7.46
C LYS A 82 -4.75 1.24 -8.42
N GLU A 83 -6.05 1.03 -8.57
CA GLU A 83 -6.55 0.00 -9.48
C GLU A 83 -6.32 0.38 -10.95
N THR A 84 -6.34 1.67 -11.30
CA THR A 84 -6.03 2.15 -12.64
C THR A 84 -4.53 2.00 -12.97
N GLU A 85 -3.65 2.28 -12.01
CA GLU A 85 -2.21 2.04 -12.13
C GLU A 85 -1.92 0.56 -12.39
N LEU A 86 -2.56 -0.33 -11.60
CA LEU A 86 -2.45 -1.79 -11.75
C LEU A 86 -2.98 -2.28 -13.12
N GLN A 87 -4.17 -1.83 -13.52
CA GLN A 87 -4.76 -2.25 -14.79
C GLN A 87 -3.96 -1.79 -16.02
N SER A 88 -3.34 -0.62 -15.93
CA SER A 88 -2.49 -0.07 -17.01
C SER A 88 -1.10 -0.73 -17.08
N GLY A 89 -0.70 -1.53 -16.07
CA GLY A 89 0.62 -2.15 -15.99
C GLY A 89 1.73 -1.17 -15.62
N ARG A 90 1.40 -0.03 -15.00
CA ARG A 90 2.40 0.87 -14.40
C ARG A 90 2.92 0.38 -13.06
N ILE A 91 2.13 -0.44 -12.39
CA ILE A 91 2.52 -1.25 -11.23
C ILE A 91 2.08 -2.68 -11.47
N ASP A 92 2.75 -3.64 -10.84
CA ASP A 92 2.46 -5.07 -10.93
C ASP A 92 1.61 -5.54 -9.74
N LEU A 93 1.81 -4.92 -8.58
CA LEU A 93 1.13 -5.23 -7.33
C LEU A 93 0.63 -3.95 -6.63
N ILE A 94 -0.50 -4.05 -5.93
CA ILE A 94 -0.94 -3.09 -4.90
C ILE A 94 -0.64 -3.72 -3.54
N TRP A 95 0.27 -3.12 -2.76
CA TRP A 95 0.65 -3.66 -1.46
C TRP A 95 0.93 -2.55 -0.46
N ASN A 96 -0.10 -2.11 0.26
CA ASN A 96 -0.01 -1.06 1.30
C ASN A 96 -1.29 -1.02 2.14
N GLY A 97 -1.47 -2.02 3.02
CA GLY A 97 -2.71 -2.13 3.77
C GLY A 97 -3.94 -2.22 2.86
N TYR A 98 -3.84 -3.01 1.79
CA TYR A 98 -4.90 -3.06 0.79
C TYR A 98 -6.03 -3.98 1.23
N THR A 99 -7.10 -3.38 1.76
CA THR A 99 -8.28 -4.07 2.27
C THR A 99 -9.02 -4.85 1.19
N VAL A 100 -9.34 -6.09 1.48
CA VAL A 100 -10.20 -6.95 0.67
C VAL A 100 -11.65 -6.48 0.81
N THR A 101 -12.26 -6.01 -0.29
CA THR A 101 -13.69 -5.67 -0.35
C THR A 101 -14.35 -6.33 -1.55
N GLU A 102 -15.67 -6.55 -1.52
CA GLU A 102 -16.38 -7.12 -2.66
C GLU A 102 -16.23 -6.27 -3.93
N GLU A 103 -16.28 -4.94 -3.78
CA GLU A 103 -16.05 -4.02 -4.91
C GLU A 103 -14.65 -4.20 -5.53
N ARG A 104 -13.61 -4.33 -4.68
CA ARG A 104 -12.23 -4.51 -5.15
C ARG A 104 -11.99 -5.88 -5.76
N LYS A 105 -12.66 -6.93 -5.28
CA LYS A 105 -12.63 -8.28 -5.89
C LYS A 105 -13.14 -8.30 -7.34
N GLU A 106 -14.01 -7.37 -7.70
CA GLU A 106 -14.43 -7.23 -9.10
C GLU A 106 -13.33 -6.65 -10.00
N LYS A 107 -12.39 -5.90 -9.44
CA LYS A 107 -11.36 -5.15 -10.15
C LYS A 107 -9.99 -5.84 -10.16
N VAL A 108 -9.64 -6.53 -9.08
CA VAL A 108 -8.32 -7.17 -8.89
C VAL A 108 -8.46 -8.61 -8.41
N LEU A 109 -7.38 -9.38 -8.52
CA LEU A 109 -7.19 -10.63 -7.78
C LEU A 109 -6.51 -10.31 -6.45
N PHE A 110 -6.78 -11.11 -5.43
CA PHE A 110 -6.17 -10.99 -4.11
C PHE A 110 -5.44 -12.27 -3.74
N THR A 111 -4.30 -12.13 -3.06
CA THR A 111 -3.72 -13.23 -2.28
C THR A 111 -4.65 -13.61 -1.13
N GLU A 112 -4.35 -14.70 -0.42
CA GLU A 112 -4.91 -14.90 0.92
C GLU A 112 -4.52 -13.72 1.81
N PRO A 113 -5.40 -13.32 2.75
CA PRO A 113 -5.11 -12.20 3.66
C PRO A 113 -3.93 -12.51 4.58
N TYR A 114 -3.04 -11.53 4.74
CA TYR A 114 -1.86 -11.66 5.60
C TYR A 114 -1.98 -10.94 6.95
N LEU A 115 -2.91 -10.00 7.10
CA LEU A 115 -3.10 -9.20 8.32
C LEU A 115 -4.56 -8.82 8.53
N ALA A 116 -5.02 -8.86 9.79
CA ALA A 116 -6.32 -8.32 10.20
C ALA A 116 -6.19 -6.84 10.60
N ASN A 117 -7.21 -6.07 10.28
CA ASN A 117 -7.37 -4.65 10.62
C ASN A 117 -8.81 -4.34 10.99
N SER A 118 -9.08 -3.13 11.43
CA SER A 118 -10.43 -2.58 11.61
C SER A 118 -10.46 -1.14 11.16
N GLN A 119 -11.60 -0.68 10.61
CA GLN A 119 -11.87 0.75 10.49
C GLN A 119 -12.40 1.26 11.81
N VAL A 120 -11.70 2.21 12.40
CA VAL A 120 -11.99 2.81 13.70
C VAL A 120 -12.20 4.31 13.59
N VAL A 121 -12.66 4.93 14.67
CA VAL A 121 -12.83 6.38 14.75
C VAL A 121 -11.83 6.96 15.73
N ALA A 122 -10.91 7.76 15.19
CA ALA A 122 -9.94 8.54 15.97
C ALA A 122 -10.49 9.92 16.29
N ILE A 123 -10.31 10.36 17.52
CA ILE A 123 -10.69 11.68 18.03
C ILE A 123 -9.55 12.26 18.85
N LEU A 124 -9.58 13.56 19.13
CA LEU A 124 -8.64 14.16 20.07
C LEU A 124 -8.86 13.60 21.48
N LYS A 125 -7.78 13.45 22.24
CA LYS A 125 -7.80 12.91 23.61
C LYS A 125 -8.79 13.64 24.52
N ASP A 126 -8.88 14.97 24.38
CA ASP A 126 -9.75 15.82 25.20
C ASP A 126 -11.17 16.00 24.61
N SER A 127 -11.50 15.27 23.53
CA SER A 127 -12.84 15.32 22.95
C SER A 127 -13.90 14.75 23.89
N ASP A 128 -15.08 15.35 23.87
CA ASP A 128 -16.26 14.88 24.62
C ASP A 128 -16.98 13.68 23.94
N ILE A 129 -16.60 13.35 22.69
CA ILE A 129 -17.12 12.20 21.94
C ILE A 129 -16.64 10.90 22.64
N LYS A 130 -17.58 9.96 22.90
CA LYS A 130 -17.30 8.71 23.63
C LYS A 130 -17.78 7.47 22.91
N SER A 131 -18.69 7.61 21.94
CA SER A 131 -19.31 6.52 21.20
C SER A 131 -19.60 6.93 19.77
N LEU A 132 -19.91 5.96 18.90
CA LEU A 132 -20.33 6.26 17.53
C LEU A 132 -21.58 7.13 17.46
N SER A 133 -22.50 7.00 18.40
CA SER A 133 -23.73 7.82 18.45
C SER A 133 -23.45 9.31 18.72
N ASP A 134 -22.34 9.66 19.38
CA ASP A 134 -21.95 11.07 19.61
C ASP A 134 -21.44 11.76 18.34
N LEU A 135 -21.24 11.01 17.25
CA LEU A 135 -20.84 11.55 15.95
C LEU A 135 -21.99 12.19 15.18
N ALA A 136 -23.23 12.04 15.65
CA ALA A 136 -24.40 12.71 15.06
C ALA A 136 -24.18 14.24 15.00
N GLY A 137 -24.34 14.82 13.81
CA GLY A 137 -24.10 16.24 13.56
C GLY A 137 -22.65 16.69 13.57
N LYS A 138 -21.67 15.77 13.63
CA LYS A 138 -20.23 16.04 13.59
C LYS A 138 -19.69 16.04 12.16
N SER A 139 -18.53 16.68 11.98
CA SER A 139 -17.77 16.67 10.74
C SER A 139 -16.63 15.65 10.84
N LEU A 140 -16.55 14.72 9.88
CA LEU A 140 -15.58 13.65 9.86
C LEU A 140 -14.57 13.83 8.72
N GLY A 141 -13.33 13.36 8.96
CA GLY A 141 -12.30 13.22 7.94
C GLY A 141 -12.03 11.75 7.62
N LEU A 142 -11.62 11.45 6.40
CA LEU A 142 -11.12 10.13 5.98
C LEU A 142 -10.25 10.26 4.73
N GLN A 143 -9.49 9.21 4.41
CA GLN A 143 -8.73 9.19 3.16
C GLN A 143 -9.65 8.87 1.98
N ALA A 144 -9.53 9.65 0.91
CA ALA A 144 -10.28 9.45 -0.33
C ALA A 144 -10.04 8.06 -0.94
N GLN A 145 -11.10 7.40 -1.42
CA GLN A 145 -11.06 6.08 -2.06
C GLN A 145 -10.44 4.97 -1.18
N SER A 146 -10.41 5.18 0.14
CA SER A 146 -10.05 4.13 1.12
C SER A 146 -11.26 3.28 1.50
N SER A 147 -11.04 2.19 2.24
CA SER A 147 -12.11 1.38 2.81
C SER A 147 -12.87 2.10 3.93
N ALA A 148 -12.28 3.13 4.55
CA ALA A 148 -12.93 3.99 5.54
C ALA A 148 -14.24 4.60 5.01
N SER A 149 -14.26 5.03 3.74
CA SER A 149 -15.48 5.56 3.11
C SER A 149 -16.58 4.51 3.02
N ASN A 150 -16.23 3.27 2.65
CA ASN A 150 -17.20 2.17 2.58
C ASN A 150 -17.69 1.77 3.97
N ALA A 151 -16.79 1.70 4.96
CA ALA A 151 -17.13 1.39 6.35
C ALA A 151 -18.10 2.42 6.93
N LEU A 152 -17.80 3.70 6.75
CA LEU A 152 -18.69 4.79 7.20
C LEU A 152 -20.05 4.73 6.49
N ASN A 153 -20.08 4.63 5.16
CA ASN A 153 -21.32 4.61 4.38
C ASN A 153 -22.21 3.42 4.69
N SER A 154 -21.64 2.31 5.14
CA SER A 154 -22.36 1.09 5.52
C SER A 154 -22.80 1.09 6.99
N SER A 155 -22.38 2.06 7.77
CA SER A 155 -22.70 2.16 9.20
C SER A 155 -24.06 2.82 9.45
N ASP A 156 -24.65 2.49 10.59
CA ASP A 156 -25.94 3.07 11.01
C ASP A 156 -25.88 4.59 11.23
N ILE A 157 -24.69 5.13 11.54
CA ILE A 157 -24.48 6.56 11.79
C ILE A 157 -24.29 7.40 10.52
N ALA A 158 -24.13 6.78 9.34
CA ALA A 158 -23.80 7.48 8.09
C ALA A 158 -24.74 8.66 7.79
N SER A 159 -26.06 8.46 7.99
CA SER A 159 -27.09 9.48 7.72
C SER A 159 -27.14 10.61 8.75
N GLU A 160 -26.47 10.44 9.89
CA GLU A 160 -26.47 11.41 11.01
C GLU A 160 -25.21 12.31 10.97
N ILE A 161 -24.22 11.96 10.17
CA ILE A 161 -22.99 12.76 10.00
C ILE A 161 -23.30 14.06 9.25
N LYS A 162 -22.80 15.16 9.78
CA LYS A 162 -23.05 16.49 9.19
C LYS A 162 -22.29 16.67 7.87
N ASP A 163 -20.97 16.42 7.89
CA ASP A 163 -20.10 16.59 6.74
C ASP A 163 -19.00 15.54 6.77
N VAL A 164 -18.59 15.03 5.59
CA VAL A 164 -17.43 14.17 5.43
C VAL A 164 -16.44 14.85 4.49
N THR A 165 -15.23 15.10 4.98
CA THR A 165 -14.12 15.65 4.20
C THR A 165 -13.17 14.53 3.79
N GLU A 166 -12.98 14.36 2.49
CA GLU A 166 -12.04 13.41 1.93
C GLU A 166 -10.65 14.05 1.76
N PHE A 167 -9.62 13.39 2.26
CA PHE A 167 -8.23 13.83 2.20
C PHE A 167 -7.42 12.92 1.29
N LYS A 168 -6.34 13.44 0.73
CA LYS A 168 -5.42 12.63 -0.07
C LYS A 168 -4.73 11.54 0.76
N THR A 169 -4.39 11.83 2.02
CA THR A 169 -3.71 10.92 2.94
C THR A 169 -4.32 10.99 4.34
N ASN A 170 -4.15 9.93 5.13
CA ASN A 170 -4.54 9.91 6.54
C ASN A 170 -3.79 10.98 7.37
N VAL A 171 -2.54 11.30 7.00
CA VAL A 171 -1.77 12.38 7.65
C VAL A 171 -2.50 13.71 7.58
N LEU A 172 -3.05 14.06 6.41
CA LEU A 172 -3.81 15.30 6.23
C LEU A 172 -5.12 15.29 7.02
N ALA A 173 -5.81 14.15 7.08
CA ALA A 173 -7.02 14.01 7.90
C ALA A 173 -6.71 14.20 9.39
N LEU A 174 -5.64 13.58 9.90
CA LEU A 174 -5.20 13.74 11.29
C LEU A 174 -4.76 15.18 11.60
N GLN A 175 -4.08 15.87 10.66
CA GLN A 175 -3.73 17.29 10.83
C GLN A 175 -4.97 18.18 10.91
N ASP A 176 -6.03 17.89 10.15
CA ASP A 176 -7.27 18.63 10.23
C ASP A 176 -8.05 18.34 11.52
N LEU A 177 -7.96 17.12 12.06
CA LEU A 177 -8.44 16.78 13.39
C LEU A 177 -7.70 17.59 14.47
N GLU A 178 -6.36 17.63 14.44
CA GLU A 178 -5.55 18.42 15.38
C GLU A 178 -5.85 19.92 15.32
N ASN A 179 -6.21 20.43 14.13
CA ASN A 179 -6.58 21.84 13.95
C ASN A 179 -8.07 22.13 14.24
N GLY A 180 -8.85 21.12 14.63
CA GLY A 180 -10.30 21.27 14.93
C GLY A 180 -11.15 21.60 13.70
N ARG A 181 -10.71 21.24 12.48
CA ARG A 181 -11.50 21.42 11.26
C ARG A 181 -12.44 20.25 11.00
N VAL A 182 -12.10 19.08 11.52
CA VAL A 182 -12.99 17.93 11.64
C VAL A 182 -13.03 17.50 13.11
N ASP A 183 -14.15 16.88 13.53
CA ASP A 183 -14.37 16.44 14.91
C ASP A 183 -13.79 15.04 15.16
N ALA A 184 -13.69 14.20 14.12
CA ALA A 184 -13.18 12.85 14.17
C ALA A 184 -12.62 12.42 12.80
N VAL A 185 -11.82 11.34 12.79
CA VAL A 185 -11.25 10.72 11.57
C VAL A 185 -11.58 9.24 11.56
N VAL A 186 -12.16 8.75 10.45
CA VAL A 186 -12.29 7.32 10.19
C VAL A 186 -10.99 6.85 9.57
N ILE A 187 -10.35 5.86 10.17
CA ILE A 187 -8.98 5.46 9.87
C ILE A 187 -8.74 3.99 10.22
N ASP A 188 -7.73 3.41 9.60
CA ASP A 188 -7.26 2.06 9.92
C ASP A 188 -6.66 2.01 11.33
N GLU A 189 -7.05 0.99 12.12
CA GLU A 189 -6.60 0.80 13.49
C GLU A 189 -5.07 0.72 13.58
N VAL A 190 -4.43 -0.07 12.69
CA VAL A 190 -2.96 -0.18 12.65
C VAL A 190 -2.26 1.16 12.40
N VAL A 191 -2.91 2.08 11.68
CA VAL A 191 -2.36 3.41 11.38
C VAL A 191 -2.50 4.32 12.59
N ILE A 192 -3.68 4.41 13.19
CA ILE A 192 -3.85 5.29 14.36
C ILE A 192 -3.08 4.79 15.58
N ASP A 193 -2.95 3.48 15.77
CA ASP A 193 -2.12 2.89 16.82
C ASP A 193 -0.66 3.36 16.69
N TYR A 194 -0.11 3.34 15.48
CA TYR A 194 1.23 3.87 15.23
C TYR A 194 1.32 5.36 15.59
N TYR A 195 0.34 6.19 15.17
CA TYR A 195 0.35 7.62 15.51
C TYR A 195 0.21 7.86 17.02
N MET A 196 -0.51 7.03 17.74
CA MET A 196 -0.59 7.10 19.21
C MET A 196 0.74 6.75 19.89
N THR A 197 1.62 5.95 19.28
CA THR A 197 2.98 5.74 19.81
C THR A 197 3.88 6.96 19.68
N ILE A 198 3.78 7.68 18.56
CA ILE A 198 4.63 8.87 18.30
C ILE A 198 4.04 10.17 18.85
N LYS A 199 2.73 10.20 19.11
CA LYS A 199 1.99 11.33 19.71
C LYS A 199 1.07 10.83 20.86
N PRO A 200 1.62 10.30 21.96
CA PRO A 200 0.88 9.51 22.95
C PRO A 200 -0.26 10.23 23.66
N ASP A 201 -0.27 11.56 23.66
CA ASP A 201 -1.29 12.35 24.36
C ASP A 201 -2.21 13.15 23.42
N THR A 202 -2.20 12.84 22.13
CA THR A 202 -2.96 13.59 21.12
C THR A 202 -4.28 12.96 20.78
N TYR A 203 -4.31 11.64 20.58
CA TYR A 203 -5.47 10.92 20.09
C TYR A 203 -6.01 9.91 21.08
N LYS A 204 -7.24 9.52 20.89
CA LYS A 204 -7.86 8.30 21.40
C LYS A 204 -8.77 7.71 20.33
N VAL A 205 -9.00 6.42 20.40
CA VAL A 205 -9.89 5.66 19.52
C VAL A 205 -11.17 5.35 20.29
N LEU A 206 -12.31 5.37 19.61
CA LEU A 206 -13.57 4.90 20.20
C LEU A 206 -13.51 3.37 20.36
N ASP A 207 -14.13 2.86 21.42
CA ASP A 207 -14.16 1.42 21.71
C ASP A 207 -14.90 0.60 20.63
N GLU A 208 -15.81 1.25 19.90
CA GLU A 208 -16.62 0.65 18.85
C GLU A 208 -15.91 0.82 17.50
N SER A 209 -15.63 -0.28 16.80
CA SER A 209 -15.15 -0.24 15.41
C SER A 209 -16.30 -0.13 14.42
N LEU A 210 -16.03 0.49 13.25
CA LEU A 210 -17.02 0.57 12.16
C LEU A 210 -17.08 -0.73 11.35
N ALA A 211 -15.94 -1.33 11.04
CA ALA A 211 -15.87 -2.57 10.26
C ALA A 211 -14.57 -3.32 10.52
N PRO A 212 -14.62 -4.66 10.72
CA PRO A 212 -13.43 -5.50 10.63
C PRO A 212 -12.97 -5.59 9.17
N GLU A 213 -11.67 -5.71 8.96
CA GLU A 213 -11.04 -5.76 7.64
C GLU A 213 -9.92 -6.79 7.58
N LEU A 214 -9.58 -7.18 6.35
CA LEU A 214 -8.45 -8.05 6.05
C LEU A 214 -7.59 -7.39 4.97
N TYR A 215 -6.28 -7.35 5.17
CA TYR A 215 -5.32 -6.89 4.17
C TYR A 215 -4.78 -8.04 3.34
N ALA A 216 -4.71 -7.83 2.03
CA ALA A 216 -4.12 -8.75 1.08
C ALA A 216 -3.39 -8.00 -0.04
N VAL A 217 -2.60 -8.71 -0.82
CA VAL A 217 -1.90 -8.13 -1.99
C VAL A 217 -2.84 -8.14 -3.19
N GLY A 218 -2.96 -7.00 -3.87
CA GLY A 218 -3.73 -6.86 -5.09
C GLY A 218 -2.89 -7.16 -6.33
N VAL A 219 -3.41 -8.05 -7.19
CA VAL A 219 -2.79 -8.45 -8.47
C VAL A 219 -3.75 -8.13 -9.61
N LYS A 220 -3.24 -7.83 -10.80
CA LYS A 220 -4.07 -7.57 -11.97
C LYS A 220 -5.04 -8.73 -12.27
N LYS A 221 -6.28 -8.40 -12.61
CA LYS A 221 -7.43 -9.32 -12.70
C LYS A 221 -7.22 -10.57 -13.56
N ASP A 222 -6.37 -10.50 -14.57
CA ASP A 222 -6.10 -11.59 -15.52
C ASP A 222 -4.72 -12.24 -15.32
N ASN A 223 -3.97 -11.86 -14.29
CA ASN A 223 -2.63 -12.38 -14.01
C ASN A 223 -2.62 -13.41 -12.87
N ASN A 224 -3.24 -14.58 -13.13
CA ASN A 224 -3.29 -15.67 -12.15
C ASN A 224 -1.89 -16.27 -11.89
N GLU A 225 -0.98 -16.24 -12.86
CA GLU A 225 0.38 -16.76 -12.71
C GLU A 225 1.14 -15.97 -11.65
N LEU A 226 1.12 -14.63 -11.74
CA LEU A 226 1.76 -13.77 -10.72
C LEU A 226 1.10 -13.91 -9.35
N LEU A 227 -0.24 -14.08 -9.30
CA LEU A 227 -0.94 -14.32 -8.04
C LEU A 227 -0.43 -15.59 -7.36
N GLU A 228 -0.32 -16.71 -8.10
CA GLU A 228 0.15 -17.99 -7.57
C GLU A 228 1.62 -17.91 -7.14
N GLU A 229 2.47 -17.21 -7.90
CA GLU A 229 3.87 -16.98 -7.54
C GLU A 229 4.01 -16.18 -6.24
N VAL A 230 3.28 -15.06 -6.12
CA VAL A 230 3.29 -14.21 -4.91
C VAL A 230 2.74 -14.96 -3.71
N GLN A 231 1.61 -15.68 -3.87
CA GLN A 231 1.03 -16.46 -2.78
C GLN A 231 2.00 -17.52 -2.27
N LYS A 232 2.60 -18.29 -3.19
CA LYS A 232 3.56 -19.33 -2.81
C LYS A 232 4.77 -18.75 -2.05
N ALA A 233 5.32 -17.64 -2.52
CA ALA A 233 6.44 -16.97 -1.85
C ALA A 233 6.02 -16.40 -0.48
N MET A 234 4.79 -15.88 -0.36
CA MET A 234 4.23 -15.43 0.92
C MET A 234 4.14 -16.60 1.91
N ASP A 235 3.62 -17.75 1.47
CA ASP A 235 3.50 -18.95 2.31
C ASP A 235 4.87 -19.42 2.82
N GLU A 236 5.92 -19.38 1.98
CA GLU A 236 7.30 -19.73 2.37
C GLU A 236 7.86 -18.73 3.40
N VAL A 237 7.65 -17.43 3.20
CA VAL A 237 8.09 -16.35 4.12
C VAL A 237 7.35 -16.42 5.46
N ILE A 238 6.08 -16.82 5.46
CA ILE A 238 5.31 -17.08 6.69
C ILE A 238 5.84 -18.36 7.38
N ALA A 239 6.01 -19.45 6.63
CA ALA A 239 6.40 -20.75 7.17
C ALA A 239 7.81 -20.76 7.77
N ASN A 240 8.75 -20.01 7.18
CA ASN A 240 10.11 -19.90 7.68
C ASN A 240 10.30 -18.92 8.85
N GLY A 241 9.23 -18.20 9.25
CA GLY A 241 9.21 -17.28 10.38
C GLY A 241 9.61 -15.83 10.07
N THR A 242 10.08 -15.53 8.87
CA THR A 242 10.52 -14.17 8.49
C THR A 242 9.37 -13.15 8.61
N ALA A 243 8.14 -13.53 8.20
CA ALA A 243 6.98 -12.65 8.34
C ALA A 243 6.67 -12.31 9.81
N ALA A 244 6.82 -13.28 10.72
CA ALA A 244 6.63 -13.06 12.15
C ALA A 244 7.68 -12.09 12.73
N GLU A 245 8.95 -12.24 12.35
CA GLU A 245 10.03 -11.34 12.77
C GLU A 245 9.80 -9.90 12.28
N ILE A 246 9.33 -9.74 11.04
CA ILE A 246 8.96 -8.43 10.48
C ILE A 246 7.77 -7.83 11.26
N SER A 247 6.76 -8.65 11.58
CA SER A 247 5.61 -8.22 12.38
C SER A 247 6.02 -7.76 13.78
N GLU A 248 6.88 -8.52 14.46
CA GLU A 248 7.40 -8.15 15.78
C GLU A 248 8.22 -6.85 15.74
N LYS A 249 8.99 -6.62 14.68
CA LYS A 249 9.75 -5.38 14.47
C LYS A 249 8.84 -4.15 14.41
N TRP A 250 7.71 -4.24 13.72
CA TRP A 250 6.86 -3.08 13.44
C TRP A 250 5.71 -2.89 14.45
N PHE A 251 5.18 -3.98 15.00
CA PHE A 251 4.03 -3.96 15.90
C PHE A 251 4.36 -4.38 17.34
N GLY A 252 5.57 -4.92 17.59
CA GLY A 252 5.94 -5.49 18.89
C GLY A 252 5.31 -6.86 19.17
N GLU A 253 4.57 -7.41 18.22
CA GLU A 253 3.91 -8.73 18.30
C GLU A 253 3.71 -9.33 16.91
N ASN A 254 3.48 -10.64 16.85
CA ASN A 254 3.14 -11.30 15.58
C ASN A 254 1.64 -11.13 15.27
N LYS A 255 1.32 -10.30 14.28
CA LYS A 255 -0.03 -10.06 13.74
C LYS A 255 -0.31 -10.81 12.44
N ILE A 256 0.64 -11.63 11.94
CA ILE A 256 0.47 -12.39 10.69
C ILE A 256 -0.65 -13.41 10.84
N LEU A 257 -1.53 -13.44 9.85
CA LEU A 257 -2.55 -14.48 9.72
C LEU A 257 -1.93 -15.76 9.16
N ASN A 258 -2.38 -16.92 9.68
CA ASN A 258 -1.91 -18.27 9.27
C ASN A 258 -2.93 -18.94 8.35
#